data_8d910ad929eb2bce7cc092d32155f0f2
#
_entry.id   8d910ad929eb2bce7cc092d32155f0f2
#
_cell.length_a   1.000
_cell.length_b   1.000
_cell.length_c   1.000
_cell.angle_alpha   90.00
_cell.angle_beta   90.00
_cell.angle_gamma   90.00
#
_symmetry.space_group_name_H-M   'P 1'
#
loop_
_entity.id
_entity.type
_entity.pdbx_description
1 polymer ?
#
loop_
_entity_poly.entity_id
_entity_poly.type
_entity_poly.pdbx_seq_one_letter_code
_entity_poly.pdbx_strand_id
1 'polypeptide(L)'
;MKYINSSFEEINIDEKLCLTIGNFDGIHKGHREIIKNLIQKTNILKSKSAILSFTPHPKIYFKKQNNFMINSQIKKKEILESLGLDYLIDLHFNKKFTQLNHLEFEDKILLGKLNAKKILIGRDFQYGNQRKGNIETLEIFCEKNNIQLNEIDLIFDEQNN
;
A
#
# COMPACT_ATOMS: atom_id res chain seq x y z
N MET A 1 12.94 -10.19 0.93
CA MET A 1 11.97 -9.09 1.16
C MET A 1 12.43 -8.24 2.33
N LYS A 2 12.44 -6.95 2.15
CA LYS A 2 12.74 -6.03 3.25
C LYS A 2 11.42 -5.60 3.92
N TYR A 3 11.32 -5.83 5.22
CA TYR A 3 10.16 -5.42 6.02
C TYR A 3 10.48 -4.14 6.77
N ILE A 4 9.64 -3.12 6.60
CA ILE A 4 9.79 -1.83 7.26
C ILE A 4 8.53 -1.54 8.05
N ASN A 5 8.70 -1.36 9.36
CA ASN A 5 7.64 -0.92 10.26
C ASN A 5 8.10 0.41 10.83
N SER A 6 7.48 1.51 10.41
CA SER A 6 8.00 2.84 10.69
C SER A 6 6.89 3.89 10.71
N SER A 7 7.17 4.99 11.37
CA SER A 7 6.35 6.19 11.24
C SER A 7 6.56 6.82 9.84
N PHE A 8 5.60 7.61 9.40
CA PHE A 8 5.75 8.30 8.11
C PHE A 8 6.86 9.36 8.15
N GLU A 9 7.19 9.87 9.33
CA GLU A 9 8.24 10.88 9.49
C GLU A 9 9.64 10.28 9.30
N GLU A 10 9.83 9.04 9.76
CA GLU A 10 11.13 8.38 9.77
C GLU A 10 11.46 7.60 8.50
N ILE A 11 10.44 7.12 7.79
CA ILE A 11 10.68 6.32 6.59
C ILE A 11 11.28 7.18 5.48
N ASN A 12 12.22 6.60 4.75
CA ASN A 12 12.76 7.21 3.53
C ASN A 12 13.32 6.11 2.63
N ILE A 13 12.81 6.04 1.41
CA ILE A 13 13.25 5.04 0.43
C ILE A 13 13.76 5.77 -0.80
N ASP A 14 15.02 5.54 -1.13
CA ASP A 14 15.67 6.19 -2.27
C ASP A 14 15.38 5.45 -3.59
N GLU A 15 15.11 4.16 -3.52
CA GLU A 15 14.80 3.38 -4.70
C GLU A 15 13.42 3.75 -5.27
N LYS A 16 13.31 3.71 -6.59
CA LYS A 16 12.02 3.91 -7.25
C LYS A 16 11.08 2.75 -6.95
N LEU A 17 9.88 3.04 -6.51
CA LEU A 17 8.91 2.02 -6.14
C LEU A 17 7.75 1.94 -7.12
N CYS A 18 7.40 0.70 -7.42
CA CYS A 18 6.12 0.33 -7.99
C CYS A 18 5.30 -0.25 -6.84
N LEU A 19 4.26 0.44 -6.41
CA LEU A 19 3.58 0.06 -5.17
C LEU A 19 2.08 -0.16 -5.35
N THR A 20 1.56 -1.01 -4.50
CA THR A 20 0.12 -1.13 -4.26
C THR A 20 -0.15 -0.77 -2.81
N ILE A 21 -1.33 -0.22 -2.54
CA ILE A 21 -1.70 0.25 -1.21
C ILE A 21 -2.88 -0.58 -0.70
N GLY A 22 -2.72 -1.15 0.47
CA GLY A 22 -3.76 -1.96 1.10
C GLY A 22 -3.18 -2.88 2.15
N ASN A 23 -4.01 -3.33 3.07
CA ASN A 23 -3.52 -4.15 4.16
C ASN A 23 -3.34 -5.63 3.78
N PHE A 24 -4.01 -6.10 2.75
CA PHE A 24 -3.88 -7.47 2.24
C PHE A 24 -3.99 -8.52 3.35
N ASP A 25 -4.99 -8.38 4.20
CA ASP A 25 -5.24 -9.33 5.28
C ASP A 25 -5.60 -10.69 4.70
N GLY A 26 -4.87 -11.74 5.14
CA GLY A 26 -5.06 -13.09 4.62
C GLY A 26 -4.87 -13.13 3.11
N ILE A 27 -3.64 -13.30 2.65
CA ILE A 27 -3.31 -13.28 1.22
C ILE A 27 -4.13 -14.30 0.44
N HIS A 28 -5.18 -13.83 -0.22
CA HIS A 28 -6.08 -14.64 -1.05
C HIS A 28 -5.56 -14.75 -2.49
N LYS A 29 -6.20 -15.60 -3.27
CA LYS A 29 -5.81 -15.83 -4.67
C LYS A 29 -5.78 -14.53 -5.49
N GLY A 30 -6.78 -13.67 -5.31
CA GLY A 30 -6.82 -12.38 -5.98
C GLY A 30 -5.67 -11.46 -5.58
N HIS A 31 -5.33 -11.44 -4.29
CA HIS A 31 -4.16 -10.70 -3.80
C HIS A 31 -2.87 -11.19 -4.45
N ARG A 32 -2.70 -12.50 -4.58
CA ARG A 32 -1.51 -13.09 -5.21
C ARG A 32 -1.36 -12.65 -6.67
N GLU A 33 -2.46 -12.57 -7.41
CA GLU A 33 -2.44 -12.10 -8.79
C GLU A 33 -2.02 -10.63 -8.89
N ILE A 34 -2.53 -9.78 -8.00
CA ILE A 34 -2.14 -8.38 -7.93
C ILE A 34 -0.64 -8.26 -7.67
N ILE A 35 -0.13 -9.01 -6.71
CA ILE A 35 1.28 -8.98 -6.33
C ILE A 35 2.17 -9.47 -7.46
N LYS A 36 1.80 -10.56 -8.12
CA LYS A 36 2.52 -11.06 -9.29
C LYS A 36 2.58 -10.01 -10.40
N ASN A 37 1.45 -9.37 -10.67
CA ASN A 37 1.34 -8.30 -11.67
C ASN A 37 2.26 -7.13 -11.32
N LEU A 38 2.25 -6.73 -10.05
CA LEU A 38 3.12 -5.69 -9.53
C LEU A 38 4.60 -6.02 -9.76
N ILE A 39 5.01 -7.23 -9.42
CA ILE A 39 6.39 -7.67 -9.55
C ILE A 39 6.84 -7.71 -11.01
N GLN A 40 5.99 -8.21 -11.91
CA GLN A 40 6.31 -8.24 -13.34
C GLN A 40 6.58 -6.84 -13.90
N LYS A 41 5.84 -5.85 -13.45
CA LYS A 41 5.97 -4.48 -13.94
C LYS A 41 7.21 -3.77 -13.42
N THR A 42 7.77 -4.20 -12.31
CA THR A 42 9.00 -3.60 -11.76
C THR A 42 10.21 -3.87 -12.64
N ASN A 43 10.25 -5.00 -13.30
CA ASN A 43 11.36 -5.34 -14.20
C ASN A 43 11.47 -4.39 -15.39
N ILE A 44 10.33 -3.93 -15.89
CA ILE A 44 10.27 -3.01 -17.02
C ILE A 44 10.69 -1.59 -16.61
N LEU A 45 10.29 -1.17 -15.40
CA LEU A 45 10.49 0.19 -14.91
C LEU A 45 11.79 0.38 -14.12
N LYS A 46 12.61 -0.65 -13.96
CA LYS A 46 13.81 -0.64 -13.11
C LYS A 46 13.51 -0.09 -11.72
N SER A 47 12.44 -0.59 -11.12
CA SER A 47 11.96 -0.19 -9.81
C SER A 47 11.85 -1.41 -8.89
N LYS A 48 11.50 -1.17 -7.64
CA LYS A 48 11.28 -2.24 -6.66
C LYS A 48 9.78 -2.37 -6.38
N SER A 49 9.33 -3.59 -6.16
CA SER A 49 7.94 -3.85 -5.81
C SER A 49 7.72 -3.63 -4.33
N ALA A 50 6.61 -2.97 -4.00
CA ALA A 50 6.29 -2.66 -2.62
C ALA A 50 4.79 -2.76 -2.33
N ILE A 51 4.47 -3.22 -1.13
CA ILE A 51 3.13 -3.09 -0.56
C ILE A 51 3.21 -2.06 0.55
N LEU A 52 2.36 -1.04 0.47
CA LEU A 52 2.16 -0.07 1.53
C LEU A 52 0.93 -0.46 2.33
N SER A 53 1.13 -0.80 3.57
CA SER A 53 0.07 -1.14 4.52
C SER A 53 0.19 -0.31 5.78
N PHE A 54 -0.76 -0.47 6.70
CA PHE A 54 -0.85 0.36 7.89
C PHE A 54 -1.01 -0.50 9.13
N THR A 55 -0.33 -0.14 10.22
CA THR A 55 -0.35 -0.86 11.49
C THR A 55 -0.59 0.12 12.63
N PRO A 56 -1.63 -0.08 13.46
CA PRO A 56 -2.68 -1.09 13.32
C PRO A 56 -3.54 -0.87 12.09
N HIS A 57 -4.29 -1.90 11.69
CA HIS A 57 -5.25 -1.76 10.59
C HIS A 57 -6.19 -0.57 10.88
N PRO A 58 -6.49 0.30 9.89
CA PRO A 58 -7.35 1.46 10.13
C PRO A 58 -8.68 1.14 10.81
N LYS A 59 -9.31 0.02 10.45
CA LYS A 59 -10.54 -0.43 11.11
C LYS A 59 -10.33 -0.75 12.58
N ILE A 60 -9.20 -1.34 12.94
CA ILE A 60 -8.85 -1.62 14.33
C ILE A 60 -8.58 -0.33 15.08
N TYR A 61 -7.87 0.59 14.49
CA TYR A 61 -7.56 1.89 15.09
C TYR A 61 -8.83 2.66 15.46
N PHE A 62 -9.77 2.78 14.51
CA PHE A 62 -10.99 3.56 14.73
C PHE A 62 -12.01 2.84 15.62
N LYS A 63 -12.12 1.53 15.52
CA LYS A 63 -13.09 0.74 16.31
C LYS A 63 -12.55 0.23 17.62
N LYS A 64 -11.25 0.42 17.89
CA LYS A 64 -10.55 -0.08 19.08
C LYS A 64 -10.78 -1.57 19.33
N GLN A 65 -10.87 -2.35 18.26
CA GLN A 65 -11.05 -3.79 18.34
C GLN A 65 -9.70 -4.49 18.35
N ASN A 66 -9.48 -5.34 19.36
CA ASN A 66 -8.26 -6.12 19.50
C ASN A 66 -8.39 -7.49 18.84
N ASN A 67 -8.71 -7.53 17.55
CA ASN A 67 -8.68 -8.77 16.79
C ASN A 67 -7.28 -9.00 16.28
N PHE A 68 -6.42 -9.52 17.14
CA PHE A 68 -5.02 -9.63 16.84
C PHE A 68 -4.68 -11.04 16.35
N MET A 69 -4.22 -11.13 15.11
CA MET A 69 -3.77 -12.39 14.54
C MET A 69 -2.28 -12.35 14.24
N ILE A 70 -1.45 -12.50 15.28
CA ILE A 70 0.01 -12.52 15.15
C ILE A 70 0.46 -13.59 14.15
N ASN A 71 -0.15 -14.76 14.20
CA ASN A 71 0.18 -15.87 13.29
C ASN A 71 -0.13 -15.52 11.83
N SER A 72 -1.17 -14.73 11.57
CA SER A 72 -1.50 -14.30 10.22
C SER A 72 -0.48 -13.31 9.67
N GLN A 73 0.13 -12.50 10.52
CA GLN A 73 1.18 -11.55 10.09
C GLN A 73 2.47 -12.29 9.69
N ILE A 74 2.87 -13.28 10.45
CA ILE A 74 4.05 -14.09 10.13
C ILE A 74 3.82 -14.82 8.80
N LYS A 75 2.68 -15.45 8.67
CA LYS A 75 2.30 -16.19 7.45
C LYS A 75 2.21 -15.27 6.24
N LYS A 76 1.67 -14.07 6.41
CA LYS A 76 1.59 -13.05 5.38
C LYS A 76 2.99 -12.70 4.86
N LYS A 77 3.95 -12.45 5.75
CA LYS A 77 5.32 -12.14 5.37
C LYS A 77 5.98 -13.29 4.59
N GLU A 78 5.78 -14.51 5.06
CA GLU A 78 6.32 -15.70 4.39
C GLU A 78 5.78 -15.84 2.97
N ILE A 79 4.48 -15.64 2.78
CA ILE A 79 3.85 -15.72 1.47
C ILE A 79 4.38 -14.61 0.55
N LEU A 80 4.43 -13.38 1.03
CA LEU A 80 4.90 -12.25 0.24
C LEU A 80 6.36 -12.41 -0.17
N GLU A 81 7.18 -12.90 0.73
CA GLU A 81 8.58 -13.19 0.44
C GLU A 81 8.71 -14.28 -0.62
N SER A 82 7.92 -15.34 -0.51
CA SER A 82 7.91 -16.43 -1.48
C SER A 82 7.47 -15.99 -2.87
N LEU A 83 6.65 -14.95 -2.97
CA LEU A 83 6.22 -14.39 -4.25
C LEU A 83 7.26 -13.48 -4.89
N GLY A 84 8.28 -13.08 -4.13
CA GLY A 84 9.35 -12.23 -4.65
C GLY A 84 9.14 -10.74 -4.44
N LEU A 85 8.28 -10.34 -3.53
CA LEU A 85 8.07 -8.93 -3.19
C LEU A 85 9.35 -8.33 -2.61
N ASP A 86 9.71 -7.12 -3.04
CA ASP A 86 10.93 -6.46 -2.56
C ASP A 86 10.74 -5.78 -1.20
N TYR A 87 9.61 -5.10 -1.00
CA TYR A 87 9.32 -4.34 0.21
C TYR A 87 7.92 -4.60 0.74
N LEU A 88 7.81 -4.86 2.03
CA LEU A 88 6.55 -4.74 2.78
C LEU A 88 6.72 -3.58 3.75
N ILE A 89 5.92 -2.54 3.56
CA ILE A 89 6.01 -1.30 4.34
C ILE A 89 4.75 -1.17 5.18
N ASP A 90 4.91 -1.29 6.51
CA ASP A 90 3.84 -1.04 7.46
C ASP A 90 4.06 0.33 8.10
N LEU A 91 3.29 1.32 7.67
CA LEU A 91 3.33 2.64 8.29
C LEU A 91 2.47 2.67 9.55
N HIS A 92 2.98 3.33 10.57
CA HIS A 92 2.23 3.50 11.81
C HIS A 92 0.97 4.33 11.54
N PHE A 93 -0.18 3.72 11.79
CA PHE A 93 -1.47 4.39 11.69
C PHE A 93 -1.79 4.96 13.06
N ASN A 94 -1.41 6.20 13.27
CA ASN A 94 -1.52 6.89 14.55
C ASN A 94 -2.22 8.24 14.36
N LYS A 95 -2.37 8.99 15.46
CA LYS A 95 -3.06 10.27 15.44
C LYS A 95 -2.45 11.26 14.44
N LYS A 96 -1.12 11.35 14.40
CA LYS A 96 -0.43 12.24 13.46
C LYS A 96 -0.71 11.87 12.02
N PHE A 97 -0.68 10.57 11.72
CA PHE A 97 -0.97 10.08 10.38
C PHE A 97 -2.41 10.40 9.98
N THR A 98 -3.38 10.19 10.88
CA THR A 98 -4.80 10.44 10.59
C THR A 98 -5.13 11.91 10.34
N GLN A 99 -4.25 12.81 10.76
CA GLN A 99 -4.43 14.25 10.56
C GLN A 99 -3.92 14.72 9.20
N LEU A 100 -3.17 13.90 8.48
CA LEU A 100 -2.71 14.25 7.14
C LEU A 100 -3.89 14.32 6.18
N ASN A 101 -4.01 15.43 5.46
CA ASN A 101 -5.00 15.51 4.40
C ASN A 101 -4.49 14.74 3.17
N HIS A 102 -5.35 14.58 2.16
CA HIS A 102 -5.00 13.78 0.98
C HIS A 102 -3.81 14.38 0.20
N LEU A 103 -3.69 15.69 0.13
CA LEU A 103 -2.57 16.35 -0.53
C LEU A 103 -1.25 16.11 0.18
N GLU A 104 -1.27 16.14 1.52
CA GLU A 104 -0.08 15.85 2.32
C GLU A 104 0.34 14.39 2.20
N PHE A 105 -0.61 13.47 2.19
CA PHE A 105 -0.33 12.05 1.97
C PHE A 105 0.33 11.83 0.60
N GLU A 106 -0.19 12.46 -0.43
CA GLU A 106 0.36 12.39 -1.78
C GLU A 106 1.79 12.93 -1.84
N ASP A 107 1.97 14.18 -1.44
CA ASP A 107 3.26 14.86 -1.59
C ASP A 107 4.33 14.37 -0.63
N LYS A 108 3.98 14.21 0.65
CA LYS A 108 4.95 13.84 1.68
C LYS A 108 5.27 12.35 1.68
N ILE A 109 4.26 11.51 1.53
CA ILE A 109 4.44 10.07 1.67
C ILE A 109 4.68 9.41 0.32
N LEU A 110 3.75 9.47 -0.61
CA LEU A 110 3.88 8.75 -1.87
C LEU A 110 5.05 9.25 -2.70
N LEU A 111 5.23 10.56 -2.80
CA LEU A 111 6.31 11.15 -3.56
C LEU A 111 7.58 11.31 -2.73
N GLY A 112 7.49 11.99 -1.59
CA GLY A 112 8.65 12.39 -0.80
C GLY A 112 9.35 11.25 -0.07
N LYS A 113 8.60 10.38 0.60
CA LYS A 113 9.15 9.31 1.42
C LYS A 113 9.33 7.99 0.68
N LEU A 114 8.42 7.68 -0.23
CA LEU A 114 8.37 6.38 -0.90
C LEU A 114 8.87 6.40 -2.33
N ASN A 115 9.10 7.56 -2.90
CA ASN A 115 9.60 7.68 -4.27
C ASN A 115 8.79 6.84 -5.27
N ALA A 116 7.47 6.94 -5.19
CA ALA A 116 6.56 6.16 -6.04
C ALA A 116 6.69 6.56 -7.50
N LYS A 117 6.80 5.57 -8.39
CA LYS A 117 6.82 5.76 -9.85
C LYS A 117 5.64 5.10 -10.53
N LYS A 118 5.06 4.11 -9.88
CA LYS A 118 3.85 3.45 -10.34
C LYS A 118 3.02 3.04 -9.13
N ILE A 119 1.71 3.24 -9.23
CA ILE A 119 0.77 2.90 -8.16
C ILE A 119 -0.35 2.05 -8.76
N LEU A 120 -0.61 0.91 -8.11
CA LEU A 120 -1.72 0.03 -8.43
C LEU A 120 -2.70 0.07 -7.25
N ILE A 121 -3.94 0.47 -7.51
CA ILE A 121 -4.98 0.56 -6.46
C ILE A 121 -6.32 0.04 -6.96
N GLY A 122 -7.15 -0.39 -5.99
CA GLY A 122 -8.56 -0.68 -6.28
C GLY A 122 -9.37 0.60 -6.47
N ARG A 123 -10.48 0.48 -7.18
CA ARG A 123 -11.37 1.62 -7.50
C ARG A 123 -11.91 2.31 -6.26
N ASP A 124 -12.17 1.55 -5.20
CA ASP A 124 -12.78 2.06 -3.98
C ASP A 124 -11.78 2.63 -2.97
N PHE A 125 -10.50 2.72 -3.37
CA PHE A 125 -9.46 3.22 -2.49
C PHE A 125 -9.73 4.67 -2.10
N GLN A 126 -9.72 4.94 -0.80
CA GLN A 126 -9.86 6.28 -0.22
C GLN A 126 -8.73 6.49 0.78
N TYR A 127 -8.27 7.74 0.86
CA TYR A 127 -7.15 8.09 1.73
C TYR A 127 -7.24 9.53 2.20
N GLY A 128 -6.39 9.86 3.18
CA GLY A 128 -6.34 11.19 3.75
C GLY A 128 -7.43 11.43 4.78
N ASN A 129 -7.32 12.53 5.49
CA ASN A 129 -8.27 12.92 6.52
C ASN A 129 -9.67 13.04 5.92
N GLN A 130 -10.67 12.49 6.61
CA GLN A 130 -12.07 12.45 6.18
C GLN A 130 -12.30 11.77 4.83
N ARG A 131 -11.35 10.92 4.40
CA ARG A 131 -11.42 10.19 3.12
C ARG A 131 -11.64 11.09 1.91
N LYS A 132 -11.03 12.27 1.92
CA LYS A 132 -11.15 13.22 0.81
C LYS A 132 -10.33 12.81 -0.41
N GLY A 133 -9.33 11.97 -0.24
CA GLY A 133 -8.58 11.37 -1.34
C GLY A 133 -9.32 10.19 -1.93
N ASN A 134 -9.33 10.09 -3.25
CA ASN A 134 -9.96 9.00 -4.00
C ASN A 134 -9.19 8.78 -5.30
N ILE A 135 -9.71 7.91 -6.18
CA ILE A 135 -9.05 7.62 -7.45
C ILE A 135 -8.89 8.87 -8.33
N GLU A 136 -9.87 9.75 -8.34
CA GLU A 136 -9.83 10.96 -9.15
C GLU A 136 -8.76 11.94 -8.66
N THR A 137 -8.68 12.16 -7.35
CA THR A 137 -7.62 13.03 -6.79
C THR A 137 -6.24 12.42 -7.01
N LEU A 138 -6.15 11.11 -6.91
CA LEU A 138 -4.87 10.40 -7.13
C LEU A 138 -4.44 10.45 -8.60
N GLU A 139 -5.38 10.38 -9.53
CA GLU A 139 -5.09 10.54 -10.96
C GLU A 139 -4.47 11.90 -11.25
N ILE A 140 -5.03 12.96 -10.68
CA ILE A 140 -4.51 14.33 -10.84
C ILE A 140 -3.08 14.42 -10.30
N PHE A 141 -2.85 13.88 -9.12
CA PHE A 141 -1.52 13.87 -8.50
C PHE A 141 -0.52 13.07 -9.34
N CYS A 142 -0.89 11.88 -9.77
CA CYS A 142 -0.01 11.01 -10.55
C CYS A 142 0.35 11.63 -11.89
N GLU A 143 -0.62 12.21 -12.58
CA GLU A 143 -0.41 12.88 -13.87
C GLU A 143 0.56 14.05 -13.73
N LYS A 144 0.40 14.86 -12.71
CA LYS A 144 1.26 16.01 -12.41
C LYS A 144 2.70 15.60 -12.12
N ASN A 145 2.91 14.43 -11.53
CA ASN A 145 4.22 13.98 -11.06
C ASN A 145 4.83 12.86 -11.91
N ASN A 146 4.27 12.58 -13.06
CA ASN A 146 4.73 11.51 -13.96
C ASN A 146 4.75 10.13 -13.29
N ILE A 147 3.74 9.87 -12.44
CA ILE A 147 3.55 8.59 -11.79
C ILE A 147 2.49 7.83 -12.60
N GLN A 148 2.77 6.58 -12.94
CA GLN A 148 1.80 5.74 -13.61
C GLN A 148 0.78 5.22 -12.60
N LEU A 149 -0.51 5.38 -12.91
CA LEU A 149 -1.58 4.88 -12.06
C LEU A 149 -2.37 3.81 -12.81
N ASN A 150 -2.50 2.65 -12.19
CA ASN A 150 -3.34 1.57 -12.72
C ASN A 150 -4.40 1.21 -11.69
N GLU A 151 -5.64 1.20 -12.16
CA GLU A 151 -6.77 0.72 -11.39
C GLU A 151 -6.81 -0.80 -11.50
N ILE A 152 -6.95 -1.46 -10.35
CA ILE A 152 -7.04 -2.92 -10.31
C ILE A 152 -8.47 -3.32 -10.02
N ASP A 153 -9.02 -4.19 -10.84
CA ASP A 153 -10.28 -4.84 -10.51
C ASP A 153 -10.00 -5.89 -9.44
N LEU A 154 -10.29 -5.52 -8.20
CA LEU A 154 -10.33 -6.48 -7.11
C LEU A 154 -11.62 -7.29 -7.22
N ILE A 155 -11.75 -8.07 -8.27
CA ILE A 155 -12.84 -9.04 -8.34
C ILE A 155 -12.51 -10.13 -7.35
N PHE A 156 -12.83 -9.87 -6.08
CA PHE A 156 -12.93 -10.93 -5.12
C PHE A 156 -14.32 -11.49 -5.25
N ASP A 157 -14.39 -12.63 -5.83
CA ASP A 157 -15.49 -13.52 -5.54
C ASP A 157 -15.39 -13.80 -4.03
N GLU A 158 -16.35 -13.36 -3.25
CA GLU A 158 -16.43 -13.60 -1.81
C GLU A 158 -16.36 -15.11 -1.50
N GLN A 159 -16.68 -15.96 -2.45
CA GLN A 159 -16.62 -17.41 -2.33
C GLN A 159 -15.20 -17.97 -2.47
N ASN A 160 -14.26 -17.18 -2.97
CA ASN A 160 -12.86 -17.59 -3.15
C ASN A 160 -11.94 -17.02 -2.08
N ASN A 161 -12.49 -16.39 -1.09
CA ASN A 161 -11.76 -15.84 0.06
C ASN A 161 -11.47 -16.92 1.09
#